data_120d0b1a17eea14f17956a4de5d0c780
#
_entry.id   120d0b1a17eea14f17956a4de5d0c780
#
_cell.length_a   1.000
_cell.length_b   1.000
_cell.length_c   1.000
_cell.angle_alpha   90.00
_cell.angle_beta   90.00
_cell.angle_gamma   90.00
#
_symmetry.space_group_name_H-M   'P 1'
#
loop_
_entity.id
_entity.type
_entity.pdbx_description
1 polymer ?
#
loop_
_entity_poly.entity_id
_entity_poly.type
_entity_poly.pdbx_seq_one_letter_code
_entity_poly.pdbx_strand_id
1 'polypeptide(L)'
;THIVLVNGFARRYESTGEECYRKSVANFWNMLMHSHAYVNGTSSGPRPNVTTETSLTAEHWGEPCHLCNTLTKGIAESCVTHNTQRLNASLFSWTGNPCYADVYMNMFYNAVLPVQSRSTGAYVYHLPLGSPRHKAYMADNDFKCCSGSCAEAFAKLNNGIYYHDDSAVYVNLYVPSKVHWADKKVGLEQAGGFPVEPIVDFTVSVRRPVDFVLNLFIPAWTDGAVVYVNGEKQEMSVRPSSFLKLSRRWADGDRVRIEFRYAFRLQSMPDKENMLAVFYGPMLLAFETRDEVILKGNKDEILAGLSFADSESGRFVLKNGEREFRLRPLFDVDK
;
A
#
# COMPACT_ATOMS: atom_id res chain seq x y z
N THR A 1 3.26 -19.97 2.10
CA THR A 1 2.39 -21.08 2.59
C THR A 1 1.79 -20.77 3.97
N HIS A 2 2.59 -20.32 4.95
CA HIS A 2 2.12 -20.05 6.32
C HIS A 2 1.01 -19.01 6.39
N ILE A 3 1.07 -17.95 5.58
CA ILE A 3 0.07 -16.87 5.60
C ILE A 3 -1.33 -17.38 5.19
N VAL A 4 -1.40 -18.33 4.26
CA VAL A 4 -2.66 -18.96 3.85
C VAL A 4 -3.30 -19.70 5.04
N LEU A 5 -2.49 -20.44 5.84
CA LEU A 5 -2.97 -21.08 7.05
C LEU A 5 -3.50 -20.07 8.07
N VAL A 6 -2.80 -18.95 8.24
CA VAL A 6 -3.22 -17.87 9.16
C VAL A 6 -4.51 -17.19 8.69
N ASN A 7 -4.72 -17.06 7.37
CA ASN A 7 -6.02 -16.66 6.82
C ASN A 7 -7.14 -17.67 7.17
N GLY A 8 -6.80 -18.97 7.26
CA GLY A 8 -7.71 -19.99 7.77
C GLY A 8 -8.09 -19.75 9.23
N PHE A 9 -7.14 -19.34 10.08
CA PHE A 9 -7.41 -18.95 11.47
C PHE A 9 -8.31 -17.70 11.54
N ALA A 10 -8.10 -16.72 10.67
CA ALA A 10 -8.98 -15.56 10.59
C ALA A 10 -10.43 -15.99 10.30
N ARG A 11 -10.63 -16.85 9.31
CA ARG A 11 -11.97 -17.41 9.00
C ARG A 11 -12.56 -18.25 10.14
N ARG A 12 -11.72 -18.99 10.84
CA ARG A 12 -12.18 -19.76 12.02
C ARG A 12 -12.67 -18.82 13.11
N TYR A 13 -11.94 -17.75 13.42
CA TYR A 13 -12.39 -16.73 14.36
C TYR A 13 -13.73 -16.11 13.94
N GLU A 14 -13.86 -15.68 12.68
CA GLU A 14 -15.08 -15.09 12.15
C GLU A 14 -16.30 -16.01 12.25
N SER A 15 -16.07 -17.33 12.19
CA SER A 15 -17.15 -18.34 12.25
C SER A 15 -17.50 -18.78 13.67
N THR A 16 -16.56 -18.75 14.61
CA THR A 16 -16.72 -19.36 15.94
C THR A 16 -16.61 -18.37 17.10
N GLY A 17 -15.99 -17.21 16.89
CA GLY A 17 -15.69 -16.25 17.95
C GLY A 17 -14.57 -16.70 18.91
N GLU A 18 -13.87 -17.81 18.61
CA GLU A 18 -12.79 -18.32 19.48
C GLU A 18 -11.57 -17.40 19.49
N GLU A 19 -11.35 -16.69 20.60
CA GLU A 19 -10.31 -15.67 20.77
C GLU A 19 -8.88 -16.13 20.55
N CYS A 20 -8.58 -17.43 20.71
CA CYS A 20 -7.23 -17.97 20.41
C CYS A 20 -6.84 -17.76 18.94
N TYR A 21 -7.78 -17.90 18.02
CA TYR A 21 -7.51 -17.67 16.59
C TYR A 21 -7.27 -16.19 16.29
N ARG A 22 -8.06 -15.27 16.86
CA ARG A 22 -7.85 -13.82 16.71
C ARG A 22 -6.46 -13.40 17.21
N LYS A 23 -6.08 -13.89 18.41
CA LYS A 23 -4.77 -13.63 18.99
C LYS A 23 -3.63 -14.20 18.12
N SER A 24 -3.81 -15.41 17.59
CA SER A 24 -2.82 -16.04 16.70
C SER A 24 -2.60 -15.22 15.41
N VAL A 25 -3.68 -14.73 14.80
CA VAL A 25 -3.63 -13.87 13.61
C VAL A 25 -2.91 -12.56 13.92
N ALA A 26 -3.27 -11.89 15.01
CA ALA A 26 -2.65 -10.63 15.41
C ALA A 26 -1.16 -10.78 15.74
N ASN A 27 -0.78 -11.82 16.48
CA ASN A 27 0.62 -12.11 16.81
C ASN A 27 1.44 -12.43 15.56
N PHE A 28 0.88 -13.24 14.65
CA PHE A 28 1.55 -13.54 13.38
C PHE A 28 1.76 -12.28 12.54
N TRP A 29 0.75 -11.43 12.43
CA TRP A 29 0.85 -10.17 11.69
C TRP A 29 1.90 -9.25 12.30
N ASN A 30 1.92 -9.11 13.64
CA ASN A 30 2.93 -8.33 14.34
C ASN A 30 4.35 -8.84 14.05
N MET A 31 4.58 -10.16 14.16
CA MET A 31 5.85 -10.78 13.81
C MET A 31 6.23 -10.47 12.36
N LEU A 32 5.30 -10.65 11.42
CA LEU A 32 5.55 -10.45 10.01
C LEU A 32 5.95 -9.00 9.70
N MET A 33 5.15 -8.03 10.17
CA MET A 33 5.35 -6.61 9.85
C MET A 33 6.60 -6.03 10.53
N HIS A 34 6.89 -6.42 11.78
CA HIS A 34 8.02 -5.86 12.52
C HIS A 34 9.36 -6.53 12.19
N SER A 35 9.34 -7.79 11.73
CA SER A 35 10.58 -8.57 11.60
C SER A 35 10.92 -9.00 10.19
N HIS A 36 9.95 -9.08 9.28
CA HIS A 36 10.14 -9.70 7.96
C HIS A 36 9.59 -8.86 6.79
N ALA A 37 8.93 -7.74 7.06
CA ALA A 37 8.37 -6.93 5.99
C ALA A 37 9.41 -5.98 5.39
N TYR A 38 9.48 -5.97 4.06
CA TYR A 38 10.19 -4.95 3.30
C TYR A 38 9.41 -3.63 3.31
N VAL A 39 10.04 -2.59 2.82
CA VAL A 39 9.52 -1.21 2.83
C VAL A 39 8.14 -1.05 2.20
N ASN A 40 7.76 -1.89 1.24
CA ASN A 40 6.46 -1.92 0.59
C ASN A 40 5.43 -2.84 1.29
N GLY A 41 5.74 -3.34 2.48
CA GLY A 41 4.88 -4.24 3.25
C GLY A 41 4.90 -5.71 2.80
N THR A 42 5.62 -6.03 1.73
CA THR A 42 5.81 -7.43 1.30
C THR A 42 6.82 -8.13 2.18
N SER A 43 6.83 -9.44 2.11
CA SER A 43 7.81 -10.27 2.79
C SER A 43 8.18 -11.48 1.94
N SER A 44 8.94 -12.39 2.49
CA SER A 44 9.51 -13.55 1.86
C SER A 44 10.68 -13.26 0.91
N GLY A 45 11.67 -14.08 1.02
CA GLY A 45 12.89 -14.02 0.22
C GLY A 45 13.69 -15.29 0.46
N PRO A 46 14.86 -15.39 -0.15
CA PRO A 46 15.76 -16.52 0.08
C PRO A 46 16.30 -16.48 1.51
N ARG A 47 16.75 -17.64 1.97
CA ARG A 47 17.56 -17.69 3.19
C ARG A 47 18.82 -16.85 3.01
N PRO A 48 19.28 -16.16 4.06
CA PRO A 48 20.55 -15.45 4.03
C PRO A 48 21.70 -16.35 3.53
N ASN A 49 22.61 -15.78 2.74
CA ASN A 49 23.79 -16.46 2.23
C ASN A 49 23.55 -17.67 1.29
N VAL A 50 22.39 -17.74 0.66
CA VAL A 50 22.14 -18.76 -0.37
C VAL A 50 22.52 -18.22 -1.74
N THR A 51 23.34 -18.99 -2.46
CA THR A 51 23.85 -18.59 -3.78
C THR A 51 22.93 -18.98 -4.94
N THR A 52 21.97 -19.89 -4.71
CA THR A 52 21.05 -20.41 -5.72
C THR A 52 19.61 -20.03 -5.37
N GLU A 53 18.95 -19.28 -6.25
CA GLU A 53 17.55 -18.93 -6.13
C GLU A 53 16.69 -20.08 -6.69
N THR A 54 16.26 -20.98 -5.84
CA THR A 54 15.23 -21.98 -6.15
C THR A 54 13.96 -21.66 -5.37
N SER A 55 12.81 -22.21 -5.76
CA SER A 55 11.56 -22.06 -5.00
C SER A 55 11.71 -22.47 -3.53
N LEU A 56 12.52 -23.48 -3.24
CA LEU A 56 12.81 -23.94 -1.88
C LEU A 56 13.62 -22.94 -1.05
N THR A 57 14.33 -22.02 -1.69
CA THR A 57 15.15 -20.99 -1.01
C THR A 57 14.55 -19.60 -1.08
N ALA A 58 13.70 -19.33 -2.07
CA ALA A 58 13.09 -18.03 -2.31
C ALA A 58 11.82 -17.76 -1.50
N GLU A 59 11.12 -18.81 -1.04
CA GLU A 59 9.84 -18.70 -0.33
C GLU A 59 10.01 -18.90 1.19
N HIS A 60 11.00 -18.25 1.78
CA HIS A 60 11.33 -18.34 3.20
C HIS A 60 11.38 -16.98 3.88
N TRP A 61 11.36 -16.98 5.19
CA TRP A 61 11.79 -15.88 6.02
C TRP A 61 13.13 -16.21 6.63
N GLY A 62 14.06 -15.24 6.59
CA GLY A 62 15.35 -15.32 7.26
C GLY A 62 15.22 -15.04 8.76
N GLU A 63 16.32 -14.65 9.38
CA GLU A 63 16.31 -14.19 10.77
C GLU A 63 15.50 -12.91 10.92
N PRO A 64 14.77 -12.73 12.04
CA PRO A 64 14.02 -11.52 12.32
C PRO A 64 14.88 -10.25 12.19
N CYS A 65 14.39 -9.24 11.49
CA CYS A 65 15.07 -7.96 11.27
C CYS A 65 16.39 -8.01 10.48
N HIS A 66 16.71 -9.13 9.84
CA HIS A 66 17.89 -9.30 8.97
C HIS A 66 17.44 -9.40 7.50
N LEU A 67 17.16 -8.25 6.87
CA LEU A 67 16.56 -8.17 5.55
C LEU A 67 17.54 -7.79 4.43
N CYS A 68 18.63 -7.06 4.72
CA CYS A 68 19.49 -6.49 3.68
C CYS A 68 20.21 -7.56 2.83
N ASN A 69 20.52 -8.72 3.41
CA ASN A 69 21.18 -9.83 2.74
C ASN A 69 20.20 -10.82 2.05
N THR A 70 18.89 -10.53 2.11
CA THR A 70 17.85 -11.30 1.42
C THR A 70 17.39 -10.68 0.12
N LEU A 71 17.88 -9.48 -0.23
CA LEU A 71 17.51 -8.76 -1.44
C LEU A 71 18.07 -9.47 -2.69
N THR A 72 17.23 -10.27 -3.31
CA THR A 72 17.52 -11.01 -4.55
C THR A 72 16.40 -10.80 -5.58
N LYS A 73 16.43 -11.51 -6.70
CA LYS A 73 15.31 -11.56 -7.65
C LYS A 73 14.11 -12.33 -7.10
N GLY A 74 14.31 -13.19 -6.11
CA GLY A 74 13.31 -14.08 -5.53
C GLY A 74 12.67 -13.55 -4.25
N ILE A 75 12.48 -12.24 -4.10
CA ILE A 75 11.82 -11.63 -2.93
C ILE A 75 10.40 -11.18 -3.24
N ALA A 76 9.64 -10.91 -2.19
CA ALA A 76 8.30 -10.33 -2.28
C ALA A 76 7.39 -11.10 -3.24
N GLU A 77 7.19 -12.38 -2.95
CA GLU A 77 6.28 -13.24 -3.69
C GLU A 77 4.86 -12.66 -3.72
N SER A 78 4.23 -12.64 -4.90
CA SER A 78 2.90 -12.04 -5.09
C SER A 78 1.81 -12.75 -4.29
N CYS A 79 1.91 -14.08 -4.07
CA CYS A 79 0.99 -14.80 -3.19
C CYS A 79 1.08 -14.32 -1.74
N VAL A 80 2.31 -14.05 -1.26
CA VAL A 80 2.54 -13.52 0.09
C VAL A 80 1.89 -12.15 0.24
N THR A 81 2.09 -11.29 -0.76
CA THR A 81 1.49 -9.95 -0.81
C THR A 81 -0.03 -10.03 -0.70
N HIS A 82 -0.69 -10.81 -1.56
CA HIS A 82 -2.13 -10.95 -1.58
C HIS A 82 -2.67 -11.49 -0.24
N ASN A 83 -2.06 -12.56 0.28
CA ASN A 83 -2.52 -13.16 1.53
C ASN A 83 -2.27 -12.28 2.74
N THR A 84 -1.22 -11.47 2.76
CA THR A 84 -0.99 -10.46 3.80
C THR A 84 -2.04 -9.35 3.73
N GLN A 85 -2.44 -8.89 2.54
CA GLN A 85 -3.55 -7.95 2.41
C GLN A 85 -4.86 -8.48 2.97
N ARG A 86 -5.16 -9.78 2.78
CA ARG A 86 -6.34 -10.42 3.38
C ARG A 86 -6.29 -10.40 4.90
N LEU A 87 -5.11 -10.63 5.51
CA LEU A 87 -4.95 -10.49 6.97
C LEU A 87 -5.18 -9.05 7.44
N ASN A 88 -4.62 -8.06 6.73
CA ASN A 88 -4.86 -6.65 7.04
C ASN A 88 -6.36 -6.31 7.01
N ALA A 89 -7.08 -6.78 5.99
CA ALA A 89 -8.51 -6.54 5.85
C ALA A 89 -9.32 -7.16 7.01
N SER A 90 -9.02 -8.41 7.40
CA SER A 90 -9.66 -9.06 8.54
C SER A 90 -9.35 -8.33 9.85
N LEU A 91 -8.09 -8.02 10.12
CA LEU A 91 -7.68 -7.32 11.34
C LEU A 91 -8.28 -5.90 11.42
N PHE A 92 -8.36 -5.20 10.29
CA PHE A 92 -9.04 -3.91 10.24
C PHE A 92 -10.53 -4.05 10.54
N SER A 93 -11.22 -5.00 9.92
CA SER A 93 -12.66 -5.22 10.14
C SER A 93 -12.99 -5.56 11.59
N TRP A 94 -12.10 -6.23 12.32
CA TRP A 94 -12.32 -6.59 13.73
C TRP A 94 -12.03 -5.45 14.71
N THR A 95 -11.17 -4.49 14.32
CA THR A 95 -10.59 -3.53 15.29
C THR A 95 -10.79 -2.06 14.92
N GLY A 96 -10.96 -1.75 13.63
CA GLY A 96 -10.93 -0.38 13.12
C GLY A 96 -9.59 0.33 13.31
N ASN A 97 -8.51 -0.41 13.63
CA ASN A 97 -7.22 0.19 13.93
C ASN A 97 -6.55 0.69 12.63
N PRO A 98 -6.25 2.00 12.52
CA PRO A 98 -5.69 2.61 11.31
C PRO A 98 -4.33 2.05 10.89
N CYS A 99 -3.56 1.40 11.78
CA CYS A 99 -2.28 0.79 11.38
C CYS A 99 -2.45 -0.30 10.31
N TYR A 100 -3.58 -1.03 10.31
CA TYR A 100 -3.88 -2.01 9.26
C TYR A 100 -4.24 -1.35 7.94
N ALA A 101 -4.88 -0.17 7.99
CA ALA A 101 -5.17 0.64 6.80
C ALA A 101 -3.88 1.19 6.18
N ASP A 102 -2.92 1.64 7.00
CA ASP A 102 -1.60 2.09 6.54
C ASP A 102 -0.87 1.00 5.76
N VAL A 103 -0.78 -0.20 6.33
CA VAL A 103 -0.13 -1.33 5.68
C VAL A 103 -0.90 -1.74 4.42
N TYR A 104 -2.23 -1.77 4.47
CA TYR A 104 -3.07 -2.12 3.32
C TYR A 104 -2.86 -1.15 2.15
N MET A 105 -2.87 0.15 2.40
CA MET A 105 -2.65 1.20 1.40
C MET A 105 -1.22 1.13 0.82
N ASN A 106 -0.21 1.02 1.69
CA ASN A 106 1.19 0.88 1.25
C ASN A 106 1.37 -0.34 0.34
N MET A 107 0.87 -1.49 0.74
CA MET A 107 0.94 -2.71 -0.06
C MET A 107 0.17 -2.58 -1.37
N PHE A 108 -0.99 -1.94 -1.37
CA PHE A 108 -1.76 -1.80 -2.59
C PHE A 108 -0.99 -1.03 -3.67
N TYR A 109 -0.49 0.16 -3.33
CA TYR A 109 0.23 0.99 -4.30
C TYR A 109 1.63 0.50 -4.63
N ASN A 110 2.33 -0.11 -3.66
CA ASN A 110 3.75 -0.42 -3.80
C ASN A 110 4.07 -1.92 -3.90
N ALA A 111 3.05 -2.77 -3.88
CA ALA A 111 3.23 -4.22 -3.99
C ALA A 111 2.18 -4.92 -4.86
N VAL A 112 0.90 -4.51 -4.84
CA VAL A 112 -0.14 -5.11 -5.68
C VAL A 112 -0.15 -4.48 -7.07
N LEU A 113 -0.24 -3.16 -7.19
CA LEU A 113 -0.20 -2.50 -8.50
C LEU A 113 1.08 -2.83 -9.29
N PRO A 114 2.29 -2.83 -8.66
CA PRO A 114 3.52 -3.10 -9.39
C PRO A 114 3.68 -4.52 -9.95
N VAL A 115 2.87 -5.49 -9.51
CA VAL A 115 3.04 -6.88 -10.00
C VAL A 115 2.48 -7.10 -11.40
N GLN A 116 1.63 -6.22 -11.89
CA GLN A 116 1.06 -6.32 -13.23
C GLN A 116 1.75 -5.38 -14.21
N SER A 117 2.11 -5.89 -15.38
CA SER A 117 2.57 -5.06 -16.50
C SER A 117 1.42 -4.20 -17.03
N ARG A 118 1.67 -2.91 -17.17
CA ARG A 118 0.70 -1.98 -17.75
C ARG A 118 0.52 -2.18 -19.26
N SER A 119 1.58 -2.65 -19.93
CA SER A 119 1.59 -2.82 -21.38
C SER A 119 1.01 -4.16 -21.84
N THR A 120 1.22 -5.24 -21.06
CA THR A 120 0.84 -6.60 -21.48
C THR A 120 -0.21 -7.25 -20.58
N GLY A 121 -0.41 -6.74 -19.36
CA GLY A 121 -1.25 -7.38 -18.35
C GLY A 121 -0.61 -8.58 -17.64
N ALA A 122 0.58 -9.01 -18.05
CA ALA A 122 1.31 -10.12 -17.44
C ALA A 122 1.69 -9.83 -15.99
N TYR A 123 1.80 -10.88 -15.17
CA TYR A 123 2.14 -10.77 -13.74
C TYR A 123 3.58 -11.19 -13.46
N VAL A 124 4.18 -10.60 -12.43
CA VAL A 124 5.44 -11.12 -11.86
C VAL A 124 5.16 -12.13 -10.77
N TYR A 125 6.02 -13.16 -10.66
CA TYR A 125 6.00 -14.08 -9.52
C TYR A 125 6.56 -13.39 -8.28
N HIS A 126 7.75 -12.81 -8.40
CA HIS A 126 8.43 -12.04 -7.37
C HIS A 126 8.53 -10.56 -7.79
N LEU A 127 8.35 -9.65 -6.84
CA LEU A 127 8.54 -8.22 -7.06
C LEU A 127 9.92 -7.81 -6.49
N PRO A 128 10.96 -7.74 -7.33
CA PRO A 128 12.29 -7.42 -6.85
C PRO A 128 12.39 -5.99 -6.31
N LEU A 129 13.12 -5.83 -5.22
CA LEU A 129 13.47 -4.55 -4.62
C LEU A 129 14.99 -4.35 -4.66
N GLY A 130 15.42 -3.09 -4.68
CA GLY A 130 16.83 -2.71 -4.75
C GLY A 130 17.43 -2.83 -6.16
N SER A 131 18.43 -2.00 -6.45
CA SER A 131 19.19 -2.03 -7.68
C SER A 131 20.30 -3.10 -7.62
N PRO A 132 20.72 -3.67 -8.76
CA PRO A 132 20.31 -3.45 -10.14
C PRO A 132 19.22 -4.42 -10.63
N ARG A 133 18.23 -4.70 -9.83
CA ARG A 133 17.19 -5.72 -10.13
C ARG A 133 16.05 -5.15 -10.97
N HIS A 134 15.45 -5.99 -11.80
CA HIS A 134 14.33 -5.64 -12.67
C HIS A 134 13.20 -6.69 -12.57
N LYS A 135 11.98 -6.30 -12.96
CA LYS A 135 10.82 -7.19 -13.02
C LYS A 135 10.97 -8.24 -14.11
N ALA A 136 10.61 -9.49 -13.79
CA ALA A 136 10.51 -10.59 -14.73
C ALA A 136 9.07 -11.09 -14.75
N TYR A 137 8.39 -10.92 -15.87
CA TYR A 137 6.99 -11.34 -16.02
C TYR A 137 6.90 -12.81 -16.37
N MET A 138 5.86 -13.49 -15.85
CA MET A 138 5.53 -14.86 -16.21
C MET A 138 5.09 -14.93 -17.67
N ALA A 139 5.42 -16.02 -18.35
CA ALA A 139 4.99 -16.25 -19.71
C ALA A 139 3.47 -16.56 -19.77
N ASP A 140 2.82 -16.30 -20.89
CA ASP A 140 1.37 -16.45 -21.05
C ASP A 140 0.86 -17.87 -20.79
N ASN A 141 1.72 -18.88 -21.01
CA ASN A 141 1.42 -20.29 -20.76
C ASN A 141 1.92 -20.81 -19.40
N ASP A 142 2.46 -19.95 -18.56
CA ASP A 142 3.01 -20.30 -17.25
C ASP A 142 2.03 -19.93 -16.14
N PHE A 143 1.10 -20.84 -15.83
CA PHE A 143 0.13 -20.64 -14.77
C PHE A 143 0.66 -21.20 -13.43
N LYS A 144 1.06 -20.31 -12.54
CA LYS A 144 1.53 -20.61 -11.18
C LYS A 144 0.53 -20.10 -10.13
N CYS A 145 0.77 -20.42 -8.85
CA CYS A 145 -0.04 -19.91 -7.73
C CYS A 145 -0.17 -18.38 -7.77
N CYS A 146 0.90 -17.67 -8.08
CA CYS A 146 0.92 -16.21 -8.17
C CYS A 146 0.04 -15.66 -9.29
N SER A 147 -0.18 -16.38 -10.39
CA SER A 147 -1.13 -15.99 -11.45
C SER A 147 -2.54 -15.85 -10.88
N GLY A 148 -2.99 -16.83 -10.09
CA GLY A 148 -4.28 -16.77 -9.40
C GLY A 148 -4.33 -15.71 -8.31
N SER A 149 -3.31 -15.61 -7.47
CA SER A 149 -3.26 -14.63 -6.38
C SER A 149 -3.24 -13.18 -6.89
N CYS A 150 -2.50 -12.90 -7.96
CA CYS A 150 -2.49 -11.57 -8.58
C CYS A 150 -3.86 -11.21 -9.14
N ALA A 151 -4.49 -12.11 -9.89
CA ALA A 151 -5.83 -11.89 -10.42
C ALA A 151 -6.86 -11.67 -9.29
N GLU A 152 -6.79 -12.48 -8.23
CA GLU A 152 -7.67 -12.36 -7.06
C GLU A 152 -7.46 -11.04 -6.31
N ALA A 153 -6.23 -10.53 -6.21
CA ALA A 153 -5.93 -9.27 -5.54
C ALA A 153 -6.65 -8.08 -6.20
N PHE A 154 -6.71 -8.06 -7.53
CA PHE A 154 -7.48 -7.05 -8.27
C PHE A 154 -8.99 -7.32 -8.22
N ALA A 155 -9.42 -8.55 -8.40
CA ALA A 155 -10.85 -8.90 -8.40
C ALA A 155 -11.53 -8.65 -7.05
N LYS A 156 -10.78 -8.73 -5.94
CA LYS A 156 -11.28 -8.50 -4.57
C LYS A 156 -10.89 -7.15 -3.98
N LEU A 157 -10.36 -6.23 -4.79
CA LEU A 157 -9.93 -4.91 -4.33
C LEU A 157 -11.05 -4.15 -3.61
N ASN A 158 -12.28 -4.26 -4.12
CA ASN A 158 -13.45 -3.60 -3.53
C ASN A 158 -13.71 -3.98 -2.07
N ASN A 159 -13.25 -5.13 -1.60
CA ASN A 159 -13.40 -5.56 -0.21
C ASN A 159 -12.53 -4.77 0.78
N GLY A 160 -11.55 -4.02 0.31
CA GLY A 160 -10.64 -3.24 1.15
C GLY A 160 -10.78 -1.72 1.02
N ILE A 161 -11.69 -1.24 0.15
CA ILE A 161 -11.86 0.21 -0.10
C ILE A 161 -12.70 0.85 0.99
N TYR A 162 -13.85 0.25 1.31
CA TYR A 162 -14.82 0.78 2.26
C TYR A 162 -15.15 -0.22 3.34
N TYR A 163 -15.36 0.30 4.55
CA TYR A 163 -15.93 -0.44 5.66
C TYR A 163 -17.07 0.39 6.27
N HIS A 164 -17.96 -0.22 7.01
CA HIS A 164 -19.01 0.48 7.74
C HIS A 164 -19.33 -0.21 9.06
N ASP A 165 -19.87 0.55 9.98
CA ASP A 165 -20.63 0.10 11.14
C ASP A 165 -22.07 0.64 11.02
N ASP A 166 -22.87 0.55 12.08
CA ASP A 166 -24.27 0.99 12.07
C ASP A 166 -24.45 2.49 11.85
N SER A 167 -23.41 3.30 12.07
CA SER A 167 -23.46 4.77 12.10
C SER A 167 -22.48 5.46 11.16
N ALA A 168 -21.48 4.76 10.68
CA ALA A 168 -20.34 5.35 9.98
C ALA A 168 -19.92 4.55 8.77
N VAL A 169 -19.38 5.26 7.76
CA VAL A 169 -18.61 4.71 6.66
C VAL A 169 -17.14 5.10 6.82
N TYR A 170 -16.26 4.15 6.60
CA TYR A 170 -14.81 4.33 6.63
C TYR A 170 -14.26 4.18 5.22
N VAL A 171 -13.61 5.21 4.71
CA VAL A 171 -12.84 5.16 3.45
C VAL A 171 -11.42 4.75 3.80
N ASN A 172 -11.09 3.51 3.53
CA ASN A 172 -9.82 2.89 3.92
C ASN A 172 -8.76 2.96 2.81
N LEU A 173 -9.19 3.04 1.56
CA LEU A 173 -8.31 3.13 0.40
C LEU A 173 -8.86 4.15 -0.60
N TYR A 174 -7.99 5.00 -1.12
CA TYR A 174 -8.35 6.02 -2.10
C TYR A 174 -8.17 5.50 -3.53
N VAL A 175 -9.24 4.96 -4.09
CA VAL A 175 -9.31 4.45 -5.47
C VAL A 175 -10.63 4.90 -6.07
N PRO A 176 -10.68 5.48 -7.28
CA PRO A 176 -11.92 5.87 -7.93
C PRO A 176 -12.92 4.71 -7.92
N SER A 177 -14.04 4.88 -7.26
CA SER A 177 -15.01 3.82 -7.01
C SER A 177 -16.34 4.35 -6.48
N LYS A 178 -17.36 3.48 -6.47
CA LYS A 178 -18.67 3.78 -5.88
C LYS A 178 -19.05 2.68 -4.92
N VAL A 179 -19.65 3.07 -3.79
CA VAL A 179 -20.26 2.14 -2.85
C VAL A 179 -21.71 2.53 -2.58
N HIS A 180 -22.53 1.53 -2.37
CA HIS A 180 -23.90 1.69 -1.91
C HIS A 180 -24.08 1.01 -0.55
N TRP A 181 -24.30 1.81 0.49
CA TRP A 181 -24.65 1.34 1.82
C TRP A 181 -26.16 1.11 1.91
N ALA A 182 -26.57 -0.14 1.70
CA ALA A 182 -27.97 -0.51 1.52
C ALA A 182 -28.86 -0.14 2.72
N ASP A 183 -28.39 -0.38 3.95
CA ASP A 183 -29.16 -0.15 5.18
C ASP A 183 -29.54 1.32 5.37
N LYS A 184 -28.65 2.22 5.03
CA LYS A 184 -28.86 3.68 5.10
C LYS A 184 -29.33 4.29 3.78
N LYS A 185 -29.35 3.52 2.68
CA LYS A 185 -29.67 4.00 1.33
C LYS A 185 -28.78 5.16 0.90
N VAL A 186 -27.48 5.09 1.26
CA VAL A 186 -26.44 6.07 0.94
C VAL A 186 -25.59 5.54 -0.19
N GLY A 187 -25.40 6.34 -1.23
CA GLY A 187 -24.34 6.17 -2.22
C GLY A 187 -23.18 7.09 -1.87
N LEU A 188 -21.97 6.59 -2.02
CA LEU A 188 -20.74 7.38 -1.93
C LEU A 188 -19.90 7.06 -3.15
N GLU A 189 -19.54 8.10 -3.91
CA GLU A 189 -18.62 8.02 -5.04
C GLU A 189 -17.33 8.73 -4.67
N GLN A 190 -16.17 8.11 -4.92
CA GLN A 190 -14.88 8.77 -4.87
C GLN A 190 -14.25 8.85 -6.26
N ALA A 191 -13.60 9.97 -6.54
CA ALA A 191 -12.94 10.29 -7.79
C ALA A 191 -11.62 11.03 -7.52
N GLY A 192 -10.77 11.12 -8.54
CA GLY A 192 -9.48 11.82 -8.48
C GLY A 192 -8.34 10.98 -9.02
N GLY A 193 -7.16 11.55 -9.07
CA GLY A 193 -5.95 10.96 -9.61
C GLY A 193 -5.01 10.34 -8.55
N PHE A 194 -5.50 10.12 -7.31
CA PHE A 194 -4.68 9.52 -6.26
C PHE A 194 -4.18 8.13 -6.70
N PRO A 195 -2.92 7.77 -6.49
CA PRO A 195 -1.88 8.39 -5.66
C PRO A 195 -0.98 9.40 -6.39
N VAL A 196 -1.17 9.62 -7.70
CA VAL A 196 -0.33 10.57 -8.47
C VAL A 196 -0.67 12.01 -8.09
N GLU A 197 -1.95 12.30 -7.98
CA GLU A 197 -2.46 13.57 -7.49
C GLU A 197 -2.82 13.49 -6.00
N PRO A 198 -2.51 14.52 -5.19
CA PRO A 198 -2.76 14.50 -3.75
C PRO A 198 -4.21 14.80 -3.37
N ILE A 199 -5.17 14.66 -4.29
CA ILE A 199 -6.56 15.10 -4.14
C ILE A 199 -7.50 13.93 -4.36
N VAL A 200 -8.52 13.83 -3.48
CA VAL A 200 -9.65 12.91 -3.66
C VAL A 200 -10.95 13.66 -3.42
N ASP A 201 -11.87 13.51 -4.34
CA ASP A 201 -13.21 14.08 -4.28
C ASP A 201 -14.23 12.97 -3.97
N PHE A 202 -15.22 13.32 -3.12
CA PHE A 202 -16.35 12.47 -2.80
C PHE A 202 -17.65 13.15 -3.13
N THR A 203 -18.62 12.39 -3.60
CA THR A 203 -20.00 12.85 -3.80
C THR A 203 -20.94 11.90 -3.05
N VAL A 204 -21.79 12.46 -2.22
CA VAL A 204 -22.83 11.74 -1.48
C VAL A 204 -24.11 11.74 -2.29
N SER A 205 -24.76 10.57 -2.38
CA SER A 205 -26.06 10.41 -3.03
C SER A 205 -27.05 9.81 -2.03
N VAL A 206 -28.15 10.51 -1.75
CA VAL A 206 -29.19 10.07 -0.83
C VAL A 206 -30.58 10.50 -1.32
N ARG A 207 -31.61 9.71 -1.10
CA ARG A 207 -32.98 10.09 -1.45
C ARG A 207 -33.59 11.11 -0.49
N ARG A 208 -33.13 11.13 0.76
CA ARG A 208 -33.53 12.05 1.83
C ARG A 208 -32.31 12.33 2.70
N PRO A 209 -32.20 13.52 3.29
CA PRO A 209 -31.09 13.81 4.20
C PRO A 209 -30.97 12.77 5.32
N VAL A 210 -29.77 12.25 5.56
CA VAL A 210 -29.48 11.18 6.49
C VAL A 210 -28.24 11.49 7.33
N ASP A 211 -28.32 11.16 8.63
CA ASP A 211 -27.22 11.36 9.57
C ASP A 211 -26.27 10.16 9.52
N PHE A 212 -25.01 10.41 9.25
CA PHE A 212 -23.92 9.42 9.39
C PHE A 212 -22.56 10.10 9.53
N VAL A 213 -21.57 9.31 9.98
CA VAL A 213 -20.17 9.75 10.05
C VAL A 213 -19.43 9.25 8.81
N LEU A 214 -18.83 10.15 8.05
CA LEU A 214 -17.85 9.80 7.02
C LEU A 214 -16.45 9.88 7.62
N ASN A 215 -15.78 8.73 7.73
CA ASN A 215 -14.42 8.63 8.22
C ASN A 215 -13.46 8.57 7.04
N LEU A 216 -12.58 9.57 6.91
CA LEU A 216 -11.54 9.64 5.89
C LEU A 216 -10.20 9.22 6.49
N PHE A 217 -9.57 8.23 5.92
CA PHE A 217 -8.28 7.73 6.40
C PHE A 217 -7.16 8.77 6.19
N ILE A 218 -6.40 9.06 7.22
CA ILE A 218 -5.19 9.90 7.17
C ILE A 218 -3.97 8.98 7.30
N PRO A 219 -3.25 8.73 6.22
CA PRO A 219 -2.12 7.81 6.23
C PRO A 219 -0.94 8.30 7.09
N ALA A 220 -0.13 7.35 7.55
CA ALA A 220 1.05 7.63 8.37
C ALA A 220 2.14 8.45 7.66
N TRP A 221 2.18 8.41 6.32
CA TRP A 221 3.21 9.11 5.53
C TRP A 221 2.97 10.62 5.37
N THR A 222 1.77 11.13 5.66
CA THR A 222 1.46 12.57 5.57
C THR A 222 1.39 13.20 6.94
N ASP A 223 1.92 14.41 7.07
CA ASP A 223 1.82 15.24 8.26
C ASP A 223 0.64 16.24 8.19
N GLY A 224 -0.12 16.23 7.10
CA GLY A 224 -1.24 17.14 6.94
C GLY A 224 -2.16 16.81 5.76
N ALA A 225 -3.42 17.16 5.97
CA ALA A 225 -4.43 17.19 4.93
C ALA A 225 -5.38 18.37 5.17
N VAL A 226 -5.96 18.88 4.10
CA VAL A 226 -7.03 19.88 4.16
C VAL A 226 -8.30 19.25 3.65
N VAL A 227 -9.41 19.46 4.35
CA VAL A 227 -10.71 18.92 3.96
C VAL A 227 -11.68 20.07 3.70
N TYR A 228 -12.43 19.94 2.63
CA TYR A 228 -13.50 20.86 2.25
C TYR A 228 -14.83 20.09 2.19
N VAL A 229 -15.91 20.71 2.67
CA VAL A 229 -17.27 20.20 2.51
C VAL A 229 -18.06 21.26 1.78
N ASN A 230 -18.61 20.92 0.62
CA ASN A 230 -19.33 21.85 -0.27
C ASN A 230 -18.53 23.14 -0.59
N GLY A 231 -17.22 23.02 -0.74
CA GLY A 231 -16.30 24.13 -1.00
C GLY A 231 -15.83 24.88 0.24
N GLU A 232 -16.40 24.65 1.40
CA GLU A 232 -16.00 25.27 2.65
C GLU A 232 -14.92 24.47 3.36
N LYS A 233 -13.79 25.11 3.66
CA LYS A 233 -12.69 24.51 4.41
C LYS A 233 -13.13 24.15 5.83
N GLN A 234 -12.80 22.94 6.25
CA GLN A 234 -13.08 22.46 7.60
C GLN A 234 -11.86 22.66 8.50
N GLU A 235 -12.03 23.38 9.60
CA GLU A 235 -10.97 23.54 10.60
C GLU A 235 -10.92 22.31 11.51
N MET A 236 -10.08 21.35 11.15
CA MET A 236 -9.96 20.07 11.83
C MET A 236 -8.50 19.72 12.11
N SER A 237 -8.27 19.08 13.26
CA SER A 237 -6.96 18.52 13.58
C SER A 237 -6.75 17.21 12.81
N VAL A 238 -5.72 17.20 11.98
CA VAL A 238 -5.30 16.03 11.22
C VAL A 238 -4.16 15.33 11.96
N ARG A 239 -4.29 14.02 12.13
CA ARG A 239 -3.25 13.18 12.75
C ARG A 239 -2.87 12.06 11.80
N PRO A 240 -1.56 11.81 11.58
CA PRO A 240 -1.13 10.62 10.84
C PRO A 240 -1.66 9.32 11.44
N SER A 241 -1.84 8.31 10.63
CA SER A 241 -2.38 6.99 11.01
C SER A 241 -3.65 7.08 11.85
N SER A 242 -4.66 7.79 11.31
CA SER A 242 -5.96 8.00 11.98
C SER A 242 -7.10 8.13 10.99
N PHE A 243 -8.33 8.22 11.51
CA PHE A 243 -9.50 8.60 10.72
C PHE A 243 -9.98 9.99 11.11
N LEU A 244 -10.10 10.87 10.10
CA LEU A 244 -10.75 12.16 10.24
C LEU A 244 -12.26 11.96 10.12
N LYS A 245 -13.02 12.42 11.13
CA LYS A 245 -14.45 12.16 11.27
C LYS A 245 -15.27 13.36 10.84
N LEU A 246 -16.09 13.22 9.81
CA LEU A 246 -17.07 14.19 9.38
C LEU A 246 -18.47 13.72 9.80
N SER A 247 -18.96 14.23 10.94
CA SER A 247 -20.28 13.89 11.47
C SER A 247 -21.28 14.99 11.10
N ARG A 248 -22.25 14.68 10.24
CA ARG A 248 -23.28 15.63 9.84
C ARG A 248 -24.49 14.95 9.22
N ARG A 249 -25.55 15.73 9.01
CA ARG A 249 -26.68 15.34 8.20
C ARG A 249 -26.36 15.61 6.73
N TRP A 250 -26.19 14.55 5.95
CA TRP A 250 -25.82 14.58 4.55
C TRP A 250 -27.02 14.73 3.65
N ALA A 251 -26.94 15.62 2.66
CA ALA A 251 -27.93 15.83 1.61
C ALA A 251 -27.44 15.27 0.27
N ASP A 252 -28.38 15.09 -0.66
CA ASP A 252 -28.06 14.65 -2.01
C ASP A 252 -27.16 15.66 -2.73
N GLY A 253 -26.09 15.19 -3.35
CA GLY A 253 -25.11 16.02 -4.04
C GLY A 253 -24.07 16.68 -3.12
N ASP A 254 -24.08 16.44 -1.81
CA ASP A 254 -23.01 16.94 -0.92
C ASP A 254 -21.65 16.44 -1.40
N ARG A 255 -20.67 17.34 -1.40
CA ARG A 255 -19.30 17.07 -1.86
C ARG A 255 -18.30 17.21 -0.74
N VAL A 256 -17.35 16.31 -0.71
CA VAL A 256 -16.20 16.37 0.19
C VAL A 256 -14.94 16.27 -0.66
N ARG A 257 -13.97 17.14 -0.40
CA ARG A 257 -12.63 17.07 -0.99
C ARG A 257 -11.63 16.91 0.14
N ILE A 258 -10.67 16.01 -0.03
CA ILE A 258 -9.49 15.92 0.81
C ILE A 258 -8.23 16.15 -0.04
N GLU A 259 -7.35 17.03 0.43
CA GLU A 259 -6.08 17.38 -0.20
C GLU A 259 -4.96 17.02 0.76
N PHE A 260 -4.09 16.08 0.37
CA PHE A 260 -2.98 15.61 1.18
C PHE A 260 -1.72 16.44 0.95
N ARG A 261 -0.92 16.62 1.99
CA ARG A 261 0.42 17.17 1.83
C ARG A 261 1.38 16.06 1.44
N TYR A 262 1.92 16.14 0.22
CA TYR A 262 2.97 15.23 -0.25
C TYR A 262 4.35 15.81 0.00
N ALA A 263 5.28 14.94 0.39
CA ALA A 263 6.68 15.25 0.54
C ALA A 263 7.54 14.06 0.11
N PHE A 264 8.78 14.32 -0.27
CA PHE A 264 9.79 13.28 -0.40
C PHE A 264 10.20 12.78 0.98
N ARG A 265 10.39 11.49 1.11
CA ARG A 265 10.92 10.86 2.33
C ARG A 265 11.83 9.69 1.99
N LEU A 266 12.80 9.46 2.85
CA LEU A 266 13.71 8.31 2.78
C LEU A 266 13.39 7.36 3.92
N GLN A 267 13.38 6.07 3.61
CA GLN A 267 13.23 5.02 4.61
C GLN A 267 14.40 4.06 4.52
N SER A 268 15.11 3.88 5.64
CA SER A 268 16.23 2.96 5.74
C SER A 268 15.76 1.51 5.86
N MET A 269 16.59 0.59 5.40
CA MET A 269 16.47 -0.82 5.75
C MET A 269 16.71 -0.99 7.26
N PRO A 270 15.94 -1.82 7.97
CA PRO A 270 16.07 -1.98 9.42
C PRO A 270 17.47 -2.38 9.89
N ASP A 271 18.15 -3.23 9.14
CA ASP A 271 19.49 -3.77 9.45
C ASP A 271 20.61 -3.15 8.61
N LYS A 272 20.32 -2.11 7.82
CA LYS A 272 21.32 -1.41 7.02
C LYS A 272 20.91 0.03 6.76
N GLU A 273 21.30 0.93 7.64
CA GLU A 273 20.84 2.32 7.65
C GLU A 273 21.14 3.09 6.37
N ASN A 274 22.22 2.79 5.68
CA ASN A 274 22.62 3.41 4.42
C ASN A 274 21.97 2.76 3.17
N MET A 275 21.09 1.78 3.34
CA MET A 275 20.26 1.24 2.27
C MET A 275 18.89 1.90 2.33
N LEU A 276 18.59 2.70 1.31
CA LEU A 276 17.47 3.64 1.34
C LEU A 276 16.42 3.32 0.29
N ALA A 277 15.17 3.49 0.66
CA ALA A 277 14.05 3.58 -0.26
C ALA A 277 13.58 5.03 -0.34
N VAL A 278 13.21 5.47 -1.53
CA VAL A 278 12.73 6.82 -1.81
C VAL A 278 11.23 6.79 -2.01
N PHE A 279 10.51 7.68 -1.33
CA PHE A 279 9.06 7.85 -1.50
C PHE A 279 8.72 9.29 -1.86
N TYR A 280 7.61 9.45 -2.59
CA TYR A 280 6.90 10.71 -2.71
C TYR A 280 5.41 10.48 -2.38
N GLY A 281 4.93 11.10 -1.30
CA GLY A 281 3.62 10.76 -0.75
C GLY A 281 3.49 9.24 -0.48
N PRO A 282 2.45 8.56 -0.99
CA PRO A 282 2.28 7.12 -0.82
C PRO A 282 3.18 6.27 -1.74
N MET A 283 3.79 6.86 -2.76
CA MET A 283 4.45 6.14 -3.85
C MET A 283 5.90 5.80 -3.53
N LEU A 284 6.25 4.53 -3.56
CA LEU A 284 7.63 4.06 -3.61
C LEU A 284 8.19 4.33 -5.00
N LEU A 285 9.34 4.99 -5.07
CA LEU A 285 9.99 5.37 -6.31
C LEU A 285 11.08 4.37 -6.70
N ALA A 286 11.12 4.00 -7.96
CA ALA A 286 12.15 3.18 -8.56
C ALA A 286 13.05 4.03 -9.45
N PHE A 287 14.36 3.75 -9.42
CA PHE A 287 15.34 4.35 -10.31
C PHE A 287 15.25 3.72 -11.70
N GLU A 288 15.22 4.55 -12.73
CA GLU A 288 15.24 4.13 -14.14
C GLU A 288 16.67 3.81 -14.58
N THR A 289 17.25 2.74 -14.04
CA THR A 289 18.60 2.31 -14.38
C THR A 289 18.73 0.80 -14.28
N ARG A 290 19.71 0.24 -15.02
CA ARG A 290 20.12 -1.16 -14.91
C ARG A 290 21.34 -1.35 -14.02
N ASP A 291 21.96 -0.25 -13.60
CA ASP A 291 23.15 -0.26 -12.77
C ASP A 291 22.81 -0.20 -11.29
N GLU A 292 23.78 -0.58 -10.46
CA GLU A 292 23.69 -0.34 -9.03
C GLU A 292 23.70 1.16 -8.75
N VAL A 293 22.77 1.61 -7.92
CA VAL A 293 22.66 3.01 -7.51
C VAL A 293 23.39 3.20 -6.20
N ILE A 294 24.50 3.93 -6.25
CA ILE A 294 25.25 4.36 -5.08
C ILE A 294 25.17 5.88 -5.00
N LEU A 295 24.60 6.37 -3.90
CA LEU A 295 24.44 7.79 -3.63
C LEU A 295 25.54 8.28 -2.69
N LYS A 296 25.95 9.54 -2.84
CA LYS A 296 26.90 10.24 -1.98
C LYS A 296 26.17 11.18 -1.03
N GLY A 297 26.74 11.39 0.15
CA GLY A 297 26.21 12.32 1.12
C GLY A 297 25.30 11.70 2.18
N ASN A 298 24.78 12.52 3.05
CA ASN A 298 23.81 12.14 4.08
C ASN A 298 22.37 12.18 3.56
N LYS A 299 21.41 11.76 4.40
CA LYS A 299 19.99 11.70 4.02
C LYS A 299 19.40 13.06 3.65
N ASP A 300 19.80 14.14 4.31
CA ASP A 300 19.28 15.48 4.05
C ASP A 300 19.79 16.01 2.70
N GLU A 301 21.06 15.74 2.36
CA GLU A 301 21.64 16.07 1.07
C GLU A 301 20.95 15.29 -0.08
N ILE A 302 20.63 14.02 0.15
CA ILE A 302 19.90 13.20 -0.81
C ILE A 302 18.48 13.73 -0.99
N LEU A 303 17.76 14.04 0.10
CA LEU A 303 16.43 14.64 0.04
C LEU A 303 16.42 15.97 -0.69
N ALA A 304 17.39 16.84 -0.44
CA ALA A 304 17.53 18.13 -1.11
C ALA A 304 17.79 18.01 -2.63
N GLY A 305 18.35 16.89 -3.07
CA GLY A 305 18.56 16.60 -4.49
C GLY A 305 17.32 16.11 -5.23
N LEU A 306 16.25 15.73 -4.52
CA LEU A 306 15.01 15.23 -5.12
C LEU A 306 14.12 16.37 -5.60
N SER A 307 13.61 16.24 -6.82
CA SER A 307 12.70 17.22 -7.43
C SER A 307 11.80 16.54 -8.48
N PHE A 308 10.83 17.29 -8.98
CA PHE A 308 10.06 16.88 -10.15
C PHE A 308 10.90 17.07 -11.42
N ALA A 309 10.87 16.07 -12.30
CA ALA A 309 11.43 16.21 -13.64
C ALA A 309 10.51 17.09 -14.52
N ASP A 310 9.19 16.94 -14.28
CA ASP A 310 8.13 17.60 -15.00
C ASP A 310 6.87 17.51 -14.11
N SER A 311 6.18 18.62 -13.91
CA SER A 311 5.05 18.73 -12.98
C SER A 311 3.83 17.88 -13.37
N GLU A 312 3.76 17.43 -14.63
CA GLU A 312 2.58 16.73 -15.15
C GLU A 312 2.79 15.21 -15.33
N SER A 313 4.03 14.72 -15.33
CA SER A 313 4.33 13.35 -15.77
C SER A 313 4.46 12.30 -14.66
N GLY A 314 4.39 12.70 -13.38
CA GLY A 314 4.68 11.79 -12.26
C GLY A 314 6.11 11.25 -12.29
N ARG A 315 7.03 11.98 -12.93
CA ARG A 315 8.45 11.66 -13.03
C ARG A 315 9.25 12.53 -12.10
N PHE A 316 10.28 11.93 -11.54
CA PHE A 316 11.13 12.57 -10.55
C PHE A 316 12.59 12.49 -10.95
N VAL A 317 13.38 13.41 -10.43
CA VAL A 317 14.81 13.47 -10.62
C VAL A 317 15.49 13.55 -9.26
N LEU A 318 16.59 12.82 -9.12
CA LEU A 318 17.54 12.98 -8.03
C LEU A 318 18.87 13.46 -8.58
N LYS A 319 19.28 14.66 -8.19
CA LYS A 319 20.64 15.17 -8.42
C LYS A 319 21.51 14.81 -7.23
N ASN A 320 22.60 14.07 -7.50
CA ASN A 320 23.52 13.63 -6.44
C ASN A 320 24.97 13.78 -6.92
N GLY A 321 25.63 14.88 -6.53
CA GLY A 321 26.88 15.34 -7.09
C GLY A 321 26.73 15.70 -8.58
N GLU A 322 27.59 15.15 -9.42
CA GLU A 322 27.54 15.33 -10.88
C GLU A 322 26.56 14.38 -11.60
N ARG A 323 25.96 13.45 -10.88
CA ARG A 323 25.05 12.46 -11.44
C ARG A 323 23.59 12.92 -11.28
N GLU A 324 22.81 12.63 -12.31
CA GLU A 324 21.38 12.79 -12.30
C GLU A 324 20.71 11.42 -12.53
N PHE A 325 19.75 11.09 -11.68
CA PHE A 325 18.98 9.86 -11.76
C PHE A 325 17.52 10.20 -12.01
N ARG A 326 16.89 9.48 -12.92
CA ARG A 326 15.44 9.54 -13.12
C ARG A 326 14.75 8.50 -12.28
N LEU A 327 13.61 8.90 -11.69
CA LEU A 327 12.78 8.01 -10.88
C LEU A 327 11.33 8.13 -11.34
N ARG A 328 10.60 7.04 -11.12
CA ARG A 328 9.15 6.98 -11.29
C ARG A 328 8.52 6.08 -10.23
N PRO A 329 7.19 6.17 -9.98
CA PRO A 329 6.51 5.22 -9.11
C PRO A 329 6.75 3.78 -9.53
N LEU A 330 6.99 2.88 -8.55
CA LEU A 330 7.28 1.47 -8.83
C LEU A 330 6.17 0.78 -9.65
N PHE A 331 4.92 1.18 -9.46
CA PHE A 331 3.80 0.66 -10.25
C PHE A 331 3.79 1.15 -11.71
N ASP A 332 4.56 2.18 -12.04
CA ASP A 332 4.68 2.73 -13.40
C ASP A 332 5.88 2.14 -14.17
N VAL A 333 6.68 1.29 -13.53
CA VAL A 333 7.83 0.63 -14.14
C VAL A 333 7.40 -0.72 -14.70
N ASP A 334 7.56 -0.94 -16.00
CA ASP A 334 7.29 -2.22 -16.65
C ASP A 334 8.54 -3.14 -16.71
N LYS A 335 9.74 -2.57 -16.85
CA LYS A 335 11.01 -3.34 -16.89
C LYS A 335 12.15 -2.56 -16.26
#